data_c03097affb4a94801f26f78d6add8e7a
#
_entry.id   c03097affb4a94801f26f78d6add8e7a
#
_cell.length_a   1.000
_cell.length_b   1.000
_cell.length_c   1.000
_cell.angle_alpha   90.00
_cell.angle_beta   90.00
_cell.angle_gamma   90.00
#
_symmetry.space_group_name_H-M   'P 1'
#
loop_
_entity.id
_entity.type
_entity.pdbx_description
1 polymer ?
#
loop_
_entity_poly.entity_id
_entity_poly.type
_entity_poly.pdbx_seq_one_letter_code
_entity_poly.pdbx_strand_id
1 'polypeptide(L)'
;GQNDASFALGSTGIPYFTPFQGADYHVFPDGRLLMSGSHTLSDMERGFVGDYNLIWFTNTGRLDTTKIHRKGSGVVYEIEPLANGQFLCYTTGDFYEGQGVGHVFRVFADGSLDTTMHTNINWGETYSFLPLPDGRFYAAGIFSFTNGPQDIRRLMRFLPNGDIDTTFN
;
A
#
# COMPACT_ATOMS: atom_id res chain seq x y z
N GLY A 1 -27.81 8.31 -5.50
CA GLY A 1 -27.28 7.28 -6.39
C GLY A 1 -27.85 5.92 -6.02
N GLN A 2 -28.10 5.07 -7.01
CA GLN A 2 -28.47 3.68 -6.77
C GLN A 2 -27.19 2.85 -6.68
N ASN A 3 -27.22 1.79 -5.86
CA ASN A 3 -26.12 0.84 -5.80
C ASN A 3 -26.00 0.11 -7.14
N ASP A 4 -24.78 -0.05 -7.62
CA ASP A 4 -24.50 -0.90 -8.78
C ASP A 4 -24.61 -2.37 -8.37
N ALA A 5 -25.72 -3.00 -8.74
CA ALA A 5 -25.96 -4.41 -8.42
C ALA A 5 -25.02 -5.38 -9.17
N SER A 6 -24.29 -4.93 -10.20
CA SER A 6 -23.29 -5.74 -10.89
C SER A 6 -21.96 -5.79 -10.12
N PHE A 7 -21.72 -4.85 -9.21
CA PHE A 7 -20.53 -4.80 -8.37
C PHE A 7 -20.78 -5.53 -7.04
N ALA A 8 -20.20 -6.70 -6.89
CA ALA A 8 -20.50 -7.61 -5.78
C ALA A 8 -19.31 -7.79 -4.82
N LEU A 9 -18.92 -6.73 -4.10
CA LEU A 9 -18.07 -6.90 -2.91
C LEU A 9 -18.87 -7.63 -1.83
N GLY A 10 -18.76 -8.96 -1.81
CA GLY A 10 -19.19 -9.76 -0.67
C GLY A 10 -20.70 -10.03 -0.51
N SER A 11 -21.56 -9.63 -1.45
CA SER A 11 -23.01 -9.81 -1.29
C SER A 11 -23.51 -11.23 -1.59
N THR A 12 -22.70 -12.09 -2.16
CA THR A 12 -23.10 -13.44 -2.58
C THR A 12 -22.23 -14.52 -1.94
N GLY A 13 -22.09 -14.45 -0.60
CA GLY A 13 -21.47 -15.55 0.11
C GLY A 13 -20.00 -15.74 -0.26
N ILE A 14 -19.24 -14.65 -0.30
CA ILE A 14 -17.79 -14.75 -0.23
C ILE A 14 -17.43 -14.80 1.27
N PRO A 15 -17.57 -15.95 1.94
CA PRO A 15 -17.23 -16.08 3.35
C PRO A 15 -15.73 -16.00 3.59
N TYR A 16 -14.94 -15.85 2.52
CA TYR A 16 -13.49 -15.90 2.51
C TYR A 16 -12.82 -14.52 2.56
N PHE A 17 -13.58 -13.43 2.55
CA PHE A 17 -13.02 -12.08 2.68
C PHE A 17 -13.61 -11.39 3.92
N THR A 18 -12.75 -11.12 4.88
CA THR A 18 -13.10 -10.32 6.05
C THR A 18 -12.20 -9.09 6.09
N PRO A 19 -12.73 -7.90 5.83
CA PRO A 19 -11.98 -6.68 6.02
C PRO A 19 -11.76 -6.47 7.52
N PHE A 20 -10.52 -6.58 7.96
CA PHE A 20 -10.17 -6.26 9.35
C PHE A 20 -9.98 -4.76 9.51
N GLN A 21 -9.16 -4.17 8.63
CA GLN A 21 -8.97 -2.73 8.57
C GLN A 21 -8.74 -2.33 7.11
N GLY A 22 -9.75 -1.74 6.50
CA GLY A 22 -9.65 -1.09 5.21
C GLY A 22 -8.89 0.23 5.37
N ALA A 23 -8.18 0.63 4.33
CA ALA A 23 -7.44 1.86 4.34
C ALA A 23 -7.68 2.63 3.04
N ASP A 24 -7.00 2.30 1.96
CA ASP A 24 -7.07 3.04 0.72
C ASP A 24 -7.33 2.11 -0.48
N TYR A 25 -7.67 2.69 -1.61
CA TYR A 25 -7.92 1.93 -2.82
C TYR A 25 -7.55 2.72 -4.07
N HIS A 26 -7.12 1.99 -5.09
CA HIS A 26 -6.87 2.53 -6.41
C HIS A 26 -7.76 1.84 -7.45
N VAL A 27 -8.46 2.64 -8.27
CA VAL A 27 -9.28 2.14 -9.37
C VAL A 27 -8.49 2.28 -10.66
N PHE A 28 -8.23 1.16 -11.33
CA PHE A 28 -7.58 1.14 -12.62
C PHE A 28 -8.53 1.60 -13.75
N PRO A 29 -8.00 2.10 -14.88
CA PRO A 29 -8.84 2.54 -16.01
C PRO A 29 -9.82 1.50 -16.55
N ASP A 30 -9.53 0.21 -16.37
CA ASP A 30 -10.40 -0.91 -16.76
C ASP A 30 -11.44 -1.30 -15.71
N GLY A 31 -11.53 -0.53 -14.63
CA GLY A 31 -12.48 -0.73 -13.53
C GLY A 31 -12.04 -1.75 -12.49
N ARG A 32 -10.88 -2.39 -12.63
CA ARG A 32 -10.32 -3.21 -11.54
C ARG A 32 -9.94 -2.35 -10.35
N LEU A 33 -9.88 -2.98 -9.19
CA LEU A 33 -9.60 -2.31 -7.93
C LEU A 33 -8.39 -2.96 -7.24
N LEU A 34 -7.47 -2.15 -6.75
CA LEU A 34 -6.48 -2.50 -5.75
C LEU A 34 -6.93 -1.91 -4.41
N MET A 35 -7.03 -2.74 -3.38
CA MET A 35 -7.37 -2.31 -2.03
C MET A 35 -6.18 -2.57 -1.11
N SER A 36 -5.82 -1.58 -0.31
CA SER A 36 -4.86 -1.71 0.77
C SER A 36 -5.56 -1.93 2.11
N GLY A 37 -4.79 -2.30 3.12
CA GLY A 37 -5.32 -2.50 4.47
C GLY A 37 -4.69 -3.69 5.21
N SER A 38 -5.51 -4.34 6.02
CA SER A 38 -5.28 -5.66 6.58
C SER A 38 -6.57 -6.46 6.43
N HIS A 39 -6.53 -7.53 5.67
CA HIS A 39 -7.71 -8.29 5.27
C HIS A 39 -7.43 -9.78 5.39
N THR A 40 -8.34 -10.52 5.99
CA THR A 40 -8.23 -11.97 6.08
C THR A 40 -8.95 -12.64 4.91
N LEU A 41 -8.23 -13.46 4.15
CA LEU A 41 -8.80 -14.38 3.18
C LEU A 41 -8.83 -15.79 3.74
N SER A 42 -9.88 -16.55 3.45
CA SER A 42 -10.05 -17.94 3.87
C SER A 42 -10.49 -18.85 2.72
N ASP A 43 -10.13 -18.52 1.51
CA ASP A 43 -10.42 -19.29 0.30
C ASP A 43 -9.41 -20.44 0.13
N MET A 44 -9.69 -21.54 0.79
CA MET A 44 -8.81 -22.73 0.75
C MET A 44 -8.78 -23.39 -0.63
N GLU A 45 -9.87 -23.29 -1.40
CA GLU A 45 -9.96 -23.89 -2.72
C GLU A 45 -8.98 -23.26 -3.70
N ARG A 46 -8.80 -21.92 -3.59
CA ARG A 46 -7.89 -21.14 -4.45
C ARG A 46 -6.53 -20.86 -3.81
N GLY A 47 -6.35 -21.30 -2.55
CA GLY A 47 -5.09 -21.14 -1.83
C GLY A 47 -4.87 -19.74 -1.23
N PHE A 48 -5.90 -18.91 -1.19
CA PHE A 48 -5.81 -17.60 -0.53
C PHE A 48 -6.22 -17.71 0.94
N VAL A 49 -5.23 -17.96 1.79
CA VAL A 49 -5.47 -18.14 3.24
C VAL A 49 -4.52 -17.26 4.04
N GLY A 50 -5.08 -16.56 5.03
CA GLY A 50 -4.37 -15.69 5.95
C GLY A 50 -4.56 -14.21 5.69
N ASP A 51 -3.69 -13.38 6.26
CA ASP A 51 -3.81 -11.94 6.22
C ASP A 51 -3.02 -11.36 5.04
N TYR A 52 -3.65 -10.41 4.36
CA TYR A 52 -3.13 -9.75 3.17
C TYR A 52 -3.25 -8.23 3.31
N ASN A 53 -2.28 -7.52 2.75
CA ASN A 53 -2.23 -6.07 2.81
C ASN A 53 -2.58 -5.39 1.48
N LEU A 54 -2.30 -6.04 0.35
CA LEU A 54 -2.72 -5.59 -0.97
C LEU A 54 -3.53 -6.69 -1.65
N ILE A 55 -4.76 -6.36 -2.02
CA ILE A 55 -5.73 -7.29 -2.62
C ILE A 55 -6.28 -6.68 -3.90
N TRP A 56 -6.33 -7.47 -4.97
CA TRP A 56 -6.92 -7.07 -6.25
C TRP A 56 -8.32 -7.64 -6.41
N PHE A 57 -9.19 -6.81 -6.94
CA PHE A 57 -10.55 -7.17 -7.33
C PHE A 57 -10.74 -6.92 -8.83
N THR A 58 -11.60 -7.72 -9.44
CA THR A 58 -12.09 -7.49 -10.79
C THR A 58 -12.96 -6.24 -10.85
N ASN A 59 -13.28 -5.77 -12.06
CA ASN A 59 -14.20 -4.65 -12.27
C ASN A 59 -15.66 -4.96 -11.85
N THR A 60 -15.96 -6.20 -11.48
CA THR A 60 -17.26 -6.61 -10.92
C THR A 60 -17.20 -6.81 -9.40
N GLY A 61 -16.10 -6.40 -8.75
CA GLY A 61 -15.93 -6.50 -7.29
C GLY A 61 -15.64 -7.90 -6.77
N ARG A 62 -15.29 -8.85 -7.62
CA ARG A 62 -14.86 -10.19 -7.21
C ARG A 62 -13.35 -10.22 -7.00
N LEU A 63 -12.89 -11.08 -6.08
CA LEU A 63 -11.45 -11.30 -5.90
C LEU A 63 -10.80 -11.69 -7.24
N ASP A 64 -9.75 -10.98 -7.63
CA ASP A 64 -9.03 -11.26 -8.88
C ASP A 64 -8.05 -12.41 -8.65
N THR A 65 -8.48 -13.63 -8.96
CA THR A 65 -7.70 -14.85 -8.77
C THR A 65 -6.53 -15.01 -9.74
N THR A 66 -6.39 -14.09 -10.70
CA THR A 66 -5.23 -14.03 -11.60
C THR A 66 -4.07 -13.23 -11.01
N LYS A 67 -4.28 -12.56 -9.90
CA LYS A 67 -3.28 -11.73 -9.21
C LYS A 67 -2.70 -12.45 -8.00
N ILE A 68 -1.46 -12.11 -7.68
CA ILE A 68 -0.84 -12.50 -6.43
C ILE A 68 -1.18 -11.42 -5.41
N HIS A 69 -2.05 -11.75 -4.44
CA HIS A 69 -2.34 -10.87 -3.32
C HIS A 69 -1.14 -10.82 -2.38
N ARG A 70 -0.85 -9.67 -1.78
CA ARG A 70 0.41 -9.43 -1.09
C ARG A 70 0.24 -9.39 0.42
N LYS A 71 1.22 -9.96 1.11
CA LYS A 71 1.26 -10.06 2.56
C LYS A 71 2.34 -9.16 3.15
N GLY A 72 2.08 -8.65 4.33
CA GLY A 72 3.02 -7.89 5.14
C GLY A 72 2.63 -7.96 6.61
N SER A 73 3.40 -7.34 7.46
CA SER A 73 3.01 -7.10 8.85
C SER A 73 2.28 -5.76 8.97
N GLY A 74 1.41 -5.64 9.97
CA GLY A 74 0.65 -4.41 10.19
C GLY A 74 -0.42 -4.13 9.14
N VAL A 75 -0.69 -2.86 8.92
CA VAL A 75 -1.73 -2.37 8.00
C VAL A 75 -1.09 -1.45 6.98
N VAL A 76 -1.36 -1.66 5.69
CA VAL A 76 -1.02 -0.69 4.64
C VAL A 76 -2.14 0.33 4.54
N TYR A 77 -1.94 1.52 5.08
CA TYR A 77 -2.97 2.55 5.19
C TYR A 77 -3.13 3.40 3.95
N GLU A 78 -2.08 3.59 3.18
CA GLU A 78 -2.09 4.50 2.04
C GLU A 78 -1.34 3.90 0.86
N ILE A 79 -1.89 4.10 -0.33
CA ILE A 79 -1.27 3.76 -1.60
C ILE A 79 -1.41 4.95 -2.55
N GLU A 80 -0.30 5.53 -2.98
CA GLU A 80 -0.28 6.64 -3.93
C GLU A 80 0.29 6.18 -5.28
N PRO A 81 -0.50 6.22 -6.37
CA PRO A 81 -0.04 5.79 -7.68
C PRO A 81 1.02 6.74 -8.25
N LEU A 82 2.06 6.16 -8.83
CA LEU A 82 3.11 6.87 -9.55
C LEU A 82 2.87 6.82 -11.06
N ALA A 83 3.38 7.82 -11.78
CA ALA A 83 3.22 7.94 -13.24
C ALA A 83 3.77 6.72 -14.02
N ASN A 84 4.70 5.97 -13.45
CA ASN A 84 5.28 4.76 -14.03
C ASN A 84 4.51 3.47 -13.67
N GLY A 85 3.35 3.58 -13.01
CA GLY A 85 2.51 2.46 -12.60
C GLY A 85 2.93 1.77 -11.30
N GLN A 86 3.97 2.24 -10.62
CA GLN A 86 4.31 1.83 -9.25
C GLN A 86 3.38 2.51 -8.24
N PHE A 87 3.47 2.09 -6.97
CA PHE A 87 2.78 2.74 -5.86
C PHE A 87 3.73 3.02 -4.72
N LEU A 88 3.64 4.23 -4.14
CA LEU A 88 4.15 4.49 -2.80
C LEU A 88 3.15 3.96 -1.80
N CYS A 89 3.65 3.33 -0.73
CA CYS A 89 2.83 2.73 0.31
C CYS A 89 3.29 3.21 1.68
N TYR A 90 2.33 3.40 2.59
CA TYR A 90 2.61 3.57 4.01
C TYR A 90 2.06 2.37 4.79
N THR A 91 2.86 1.84 5.72
CA THR A 91 2.46 0.74 6.60
C THR A 91 2.85 1.00 8.05
N THR A 92 2.09 0.43 8.99
CA THR A 92 2.49 0.33 10.40
C THR A 92 3.34 -0.90 10.69
N GLY A 93 3.58 -1.75 9.70
CA GLY A 93 4.36 -2.96 9.83
C GLY A 93 5.83 -2.77 9.46
N ASP A 94 6.67 -3.68 9.96
CA ASP A 94 8.10 -3.69 9.71
C ASP A 94 8.50 -4.53 8.49
N PHE A 95 7.57 -5.36 7.98
CA PHE A 95 7.84 -6.32 6.91
C PHE A 95 6.78 -6.27 5.82
N TYR A 96 7.22 -6.44 4.58
CA TYR A 96 6.38 -6.66 3.42
C TYR A 96 7.01 -7.77 2.56
N GLU A 97 6.20 -8.80 2.18
CA GLU A 97 6.66 -9.99 1.45
C GLU A 97 7.89 -10.67 2.11
N GLY A 98 7.93 -10.66 3.45
CA GLY A 98 9.03 -11.23 4.23
C GLY A 98 10.33 -10.42 4.26
N GLN A 99 10.33 -9.23 3.65
CA GLN A 99 11.47 -8.32 3.65
C GLN A 99 11.20 -7.14 4.58
N GLY A 100 12.24 -6.69 5.30
CA GLY A 100 12.17 -5.50 6.13
C GLY A 100 11.94 -4.26 5.27
N VAL A 101 10.98 -3.42 5.68
CA VAL A 101 10.68 -2.15 5.02
C VAL A 101 10.71 -1.03 6.06
N GLY A 102 11.15 0.16 5.67
CA GLY A 102 10.80 1.37 6.40
C GLY A 102 9.30 1.63 6.22
N HIS A 103 8.66 2.31 7.15
CA HIS A 103 7.22 2.53 7.13
C HIS A 103 6.67 3.09 5.80
N VAL A 104 7.51 3.74 5.00
CA VAL A 104 7.21 4.13 3.61
C VAL A 104 8.05 3.27 2.67
N PHE A 105 7.41 2.61 1.73
CA PHE A 105 8.04 1.74 0.74
C PHE A 105 7.35 1.85 -0.62
N ARG A 106 7.95 1.28 -1.65
CA ARG A 106 7.42 1.31 -3.01
C ARG A 106 7.19 -0.11 -3.52
N VAL A 107 6.11 -0.29 -4.26
CA VAL A 107 5.80 -1.55 -4.93
C VAL A 107 5.62 -1.35 -6.43
N PHE A 108 5.90 -2.38 -7.21
CA PHE A 108 5.57 -2.42 -8.63
C PHE A 108 4.05 -2.56 -8.85
N ALA A 109 3.62 -2.43 -10.09
CA ALA A 109 2.21 -2.52 -10.48
C ALA A 109 1.55 -3.87 -10.12
N ASP A 110 2.34 -4.93 -9.96
CA ASP A 110 1.89 -6.26 -9.51
C ASP A 110 1.95 -6.41 -7.98
N GLY A 111 2.32 -5.35 -7.26
CA GLY A 111 2.46 -5.29 -5.80
C GLY A 111 3.75 -5.88 -5.26
N SER A 112 4.66 -6.41 -6.08
CA SER A 112 5.97 -6.86 -5.58
C SER A 112 6.80 -5.69 -5.06
N LEU A 113 7.58 -5.93 -4.00
CA LEU A 113 8.41 -4.90 -3.38
C LEU A 113 9.48 -4.39 -4.35
N ASP A 114 9.58 -3.09 -4.50
CA ASP A 114 10.71 -2.45 -5.17
C ASP A 114 11.86 -2.25 -4.17
N THR A 115 12.80 -3.16 -4.20
CA THR A 115 13.95 -3.16 -3.29
C THR A 115 14.99 -2.08 -3.60
N THR A 116 14.80 -1.29 -4.66
CA THR A 116 15.67 -0.14 -4.99
C THR A 116 15.30 1.12 -4.21
N MET A 117 14.16 1.10 -3.51
CA MET A 117 13.69 2.19 -2.68
C MET A 117 13.55 1.70 -1.23
N HIS A 118 14.19 2.39 -0.31
CA HIS A 118 14.16 2.07 1.11
C HIS A 118 14.21 3.34 1.96
N THR A 119 13.25 3.54 2.83
CA THR A 119 13.27 4.64 3.80
C THR A 119 13.81 4.17 5.15
N ASN A 120 14.44 5.08 5.89
CA ASN A 120 14.91 4.83 7.27
C ASN A 120 13.91 5.35 8.32
N ILE A 121 12.63 5.45 7.95
CA ILE A 121 11.57 5.80 8.91
C ILE A 121 11.38 4.61 9.82
N ASN A 122 11.57 4.81 11.12
CA ASN A 122 11.45 3.76 12.13
C ASN A 122 10.23 3.93 13.04
N TRP A 123 9.57 5.08 12.95
CA TRP A 123 8.34 5.35 13.67
C TRP A 123 7.59 6.52 13.04
N GLY A 124 6.28 6.46 13.12
CA GLY A 124 5.40 7.56 12.73
C GLY A 124 4.24 7.12 11.84
N GLU A 125 3.55 8.10 11.31
CA GLU A 125 2.40 7.95 10.44
C GLU A 125 2.55 8.85 9.23
N THR A 126 2.25 8.32 8.04
CA THR A 126 2.14 9.09 6.80
C THR A 126 0.66 9.33 6.52
N TYR A 127 0.29 10.58 6.33
CA TYR A 127 -1.08 11.00 6.06
C TYR A 127 -1.32 11.31 4.58
N SER A 128 -0.25 11.59 3.82
CA SER A 128 -0.37 11.93 2.41
C SER A 128 0.99 11.88 1.71
N PHE A 129 0.96 11.52 0.44
CA PHE A 129 2.07 11.61 -0.47
C PHE A 129 1.83 12.65 -1.56
N LEU A 130 2.88 13.23 -2.08
CA LEU A 130 2.88 14.05 -3.30
C LEU A 130 4.06 13.65 -4.16
N PRO A 131 3.87 12.76 -5.13
CA PRO A 131 4.92 12.41 -6.09
C PRO A 131 5.30 13.59 -6.98
N LEU A 132 6.58 13.65 -7.33
CA LEU A 132 7.13 14.66 -8.24
C LEU A 132 7.53 14.00 -9.57
N PRO A 133 7.55 14.77 -10.69
CA PRO A 133 7.87 14.22 -12.01
C PRO A 133 9.28 13.64 -12.14
N ASP A 134 10.21 14.05 -11.28
CA ASP A 134 11.60 13.58 -11.27
C ASP A 134 11.82 12.35 -10.36
N GLY A 135 10.74 11.76 -9.84
CA GLY A 135 10.75 10.58 -8.98
C GLY A 135 10.95 10.87 -7.49
N ARG A 136 11.26 12.11 -7.13
CA ARG A 136 11.20 12.54 -5.72
C ARG A 136 9.74 12.55 -5.25
N PHE A 137 9.54 12.58 -3.95
CA PHE A 137 8.19 12.72 -3.40
C PHE A 137 8.22 13.44 -2.04
N TYR A 138 7.14 14.12 -1.74
CA TYR A 138 6.86 14.60 -0.39
C TYR A 138 6.02 13.57 0.36
N ALA A 139 6.28 13.45 1.66
CA ALA A 139 5.40 12.77 2.60
C ALA A 139 5.06 13.74 3.74
N ALA A 140 3.79 13.89 4.01
CA ALA A 140 3.28 14.65 5.15
C ALA A 140 2.79 13.68 6.22
N GLY A 141 3.15 13.95 7.49
CA GLY A 141 2.83 13.03 8.58
C GLY A 141 3.55 13.34 9.86
N ILE A 142 3.94 12.31 10.57
CA ILE A 142 4.78 12.36 11.78
C ILE A 142 5.89 11.34 11.57
N PHE A 143 7.14 11.78 11.55
CA PHE A 143 8.26 10.89 11.21
C PHE A 143 9.37 10.97 12.25
N SER A 144 9.93 9.82 12.62
CA SER A 144 11.26 9.70 13.19
C SER A 144 12.11 8.72 12.41
N PHE A 145 13.41 8.79 12.54
CA PHE A 145 14.36 8.08 11.69
C PHE A 145 15.42 7.37 12.53
N THR A 146 15.82 6.17 12.11
CA THR A 146 16.90 5.42 12.75
C THR A 146 18.24 6.16 12.63
N ASN A 147 18.53 6.68 11.44
CA ASN A 147 19.76 7.40 11.12
C ASN A 147 19.41 8.66 10.32
N GLY A 148 18.87 9.67 11.00
CA GLY A 148 18.39 10.90 10.37
C GLY A 148 18.15 11.99 11.38
N PRO A 149 17.28 12.96 11.07
CA PRO A 149 16.89 14.00 12.00
C PRO A 149 16.36 13.40 13.30
N GLN A 150 16.86 13.88 14.45
CA GLN A 150 16.47 13.36 15.77
C GLN A 150 15.19 14.01 16.31
N ASP A 151 14.69 15.01 15.62
CA ASP A 151 13.42 15.68 15.91
C ASP A 151 12.29 15.11 15.05
N ILE A 152 11.07 15.24 15.56
CA ILE A 152 9.86 14.81 14.81
C ILE A 152 9.64 15.77 13.65
N ARG A 153 9.56 15.22 12.45
CA ARG A 153 9.26 15.95 11.23
C ARG A 153 7.80 15.79 10.83
N ARG A 154 7.25 16.82 10.19
CA ARG A 154 5.85 16.87 9.74
C ARG A 154 5.70 16.85 8.23
N LEU A 155 6.72 17.30 7.52
CA LEU A 155 6.81 17.29 6.07
C LEU A 155 8.26 16.98 5.70
N MET A 156 8.42 15.98 4.85
CA MET A 156 9.72 15.55 4.35
C MET A 156 9.69 15.42 2.84
N ARG A 157 10.82 15.68 2.20
CA ARG A 157 11.03 15.31 0.81
C ARG A 157 12.06 14.19 0.72
N PHE A 158 11.75 13.21 -0.09
CA PHE A 158 12.59 12.04 -0.32
C PHE A 158 13.10 12.00 -1.75
N LEU A 159 14.31 11.47 -1.92
CA LEU A 159 14.88 11.10 -3.21
C LEU A 159 14.20 9.83 -3.76
N PRO A 160 14.35 9.52 -5.06
CA PRO A 160 13.72 8.34 -5.67
C PRO A 160 14.12 7.00 -5.04
N ASN A 161 15.26 6.93 -4.37
CA ASN A 161 15.74 5.74 -3.65
C ASN A 161 15.27 5.67 -2.19
N GLY A 162 14.48 6.65 -1.72
CA GLY A 162 13.95 6.69 -0.35
C GLY A 162 14.85 7.43 0.66
N ASP A 163 16.01 7.91 0.27
CA ASP A 163 16.86 8.76 1.12
C ASP A 163 16.19 10.13 1.35
N ILE A 164 16.48 10.73 2.51
CA ILE A 164 16.03 12.10 2.79
C ILE A 164 16.71 13.07 1.85
N ASP A 165 15.93 13.90 1.16
CA ASP A 165 16.47 15.01 0.37
C ASP A 165 16.88 16.16 1.28
N THR A 166 18.17 16.19 1.64
CA THR A 166 18.75 17.20 2.53
C THR A 166 18.76 18.62 1.95
N THR A 167 18.44 18.78 0.65
CA THR A 167 18.32 20.10 0.02
C THR A 167 16.98 20.77 0.28
N PHE A 168 16.03 20.04 0.89
CA PHE A 168 14.67 20.55 1.18
C PHE A 168 14.56 21.10 2.60
N ASN A 169 15.44 20.98 3.51
CA ASN A 169 15.30 21.53 4.87
C ASN A 169 16.58 22.22 5.33
#